data_ef051d6c736327390d5c42bddf318529
#
_entry.id   ef051d6c736327390d5c42bddf318529
#
_cell.length_a   1.000
_cell.length_b   1.000
_cell.length_c   1.000
_cell.angle_alpha   90.00
_cell.angle_beta   90.00
_cell.angle_gamma   90.00
#
_symmetry.space_group_name_H-M   'P 1'
#
loop_
_entity.id
_entity.type
_entity.pdbx_description
1 polymer ?
#
loop_
_entity_poly.entity_id
_entity_poly.type
_entity_poly.pdbx_seq_one_letter_code
_entity_poly.pdbx_strand_id
1 'polypeptide(L)'
;MAKNVVVVGTQWGDEGKGKIVDWLTDHAKGVVRFQGGHNAGHTLVIGQTEYKLNLVPSGIVREGVACFIGNGVVLDAHHLLSEIRTLEAGGIKVRDRLRVSPGCPLILGYHAALDRAREAAKAACDKIGTTGKGIGPTYEDKVARRALRVYDLFDPERFATKLKANLEYHNFVLTQHLGAEAVDFQTVFDEAMADAEELLPMVADVSAELYAINKSGGSLLFEGAQGTLLDIDHGTYPFVTSSNCVAGQAAAGSGVGPSRLHYVLGITKAYCTRVGGGPFPTELDIETKGVPGEQMSTKGREFGTVTGRKRRCGWLDLAALKRSIIINGVTGLCITKLDVLDGLEELKLCTGYILDGKRIDLLPMGSEEVTRCEPIYETMKGWSGTTFGAQSWDALPQEARAYLHRIEEICEIPIDVISTGPERDETILRRHPFGA
;
A
#
# COMPACT_ATOMS: atom_id res chain seq x y z
N MET A 1 21.25 -10.85 15.99
CA MET A 1 20.22 -9.96 16.58
C MET A 1 19.05 -9.93 15.61
N ALA A 2 17.81 -9.88 16.14
CA ALA A 2 16.63 -9.73 15.29
C ALA A 2 16.76 -8.52 14.36
N LYS A 3 16.49 -8.68 13.09
CA LYS A 3 16.50 -7.58 12.10
C LYS A 3 15.09 -7.42 11.55
N ASN A 4 14.46 -6.29 11.84
CA ASN A 4 13.13 -5.99 11.34
C ASN A 4 13.21 -5.29 9.98
N VAL A 5 12.32 -5.65 9.06
CA VAL A 5 12.25 -5.12 7.70
C VAL A 5 10.90 -4.43 7.49
N VAL A 6 10.93 -3.22 6.96
CA VAL A 6 9.74 -2.49 6.53
C VAL A 6 9.67 -2.49 5.01
N VAL A 7 8.55 -2.92 4.45
CA VAL A 7 8.28 -2.91 3.01
C VAL A 7 7.33 -1.77 2.69
N VAL A 8 7.76 -0.81 1.88
CA VAL A 8 6.95 0.33 1.45
C VAL A 8 6.93 0.47 -0.07
N GLY A 9 5.84 0.94 -0.63
CA GLY A 9 5.79 1.38 -2.02
C GLY A 9 6.42 2.78 -2.16
N THR A 10 7.22 2.98 -3.19
CA THR A 10 7.92 4.27 -3.43
C THR A 10 7.19 5.17 -4.40
N GLN A 11 6.14 4.69 -5.07
CA GLN A 11 5.38 5.38 -6.10
C GLN A 11 3.92 5.63 -5.65
N TRP A 12 2.96 5.55 -6.56
CA TRP A 12 1.52 5.72 -6.28
C TRP A 12 0.78 4.39 -5.97
N GLY A 13 1.45 3.44 -5.33
CA GLY A 13 0.88 2.13 -5.04
C GLY A 13 0.96 1.15 -6.21
N ASP A 14 0.45 -0.06 -6.00
CA ASP A 14 0.44 -1.14 -7.01
C ASP A 14 1.82 -1.54 -7.53
N GLU A 15 2.90 -1.31 -6.75
CA GLU A 15 4.27 -1.64 -7.12
C GLU A 15 4.56 -3.16 -7.08
N GLY A 16 3.61 -4.01 -6.70
CA GLY A 16 3.81 -5.46 -6.60
C GLY A 16 4.37 -5.91 -5.24
N LYS A 17 4.07 -5.17 -4.17
CA LYS A 17 4.53 -5.46 -2.80
C LYS A 17 4.17 -6.86 -2.31
N GLY A 18 2.98 -7.36 -2.64
CA GLY A 18 2.47 -8.63 -2.12
C GLY A 18 3.40 -9.82 -2.38
N LYS A 19 3.91 -9.99 -3.61
CA LYS A 19 4.89 -11.03 -3.96
C LYS A 19 6.15 -10.95 -3.07
N ILE A 20 6.67 -9.74 -2.89
CA ILE A 20 7.92 -9.52 -2.15
C ILE A 20 7.72 -9.74 -0.65
N VAL A 21 6.59 -9.31 -0.10
CA VAL A 21 6.24 -9.59 1.29
C VAL A 21 6.09 -11.09 1.52
N ASP A 22 5.37 -11.80 0.66
CA ASP A 22 5.24 -13.26 0.73
C ASP A 22 6.61 -13.96 0.66
N TRP A 23 7.47 -13.54 -0.27
CA TRP A 23 8.83 -14.08 -0.39
C TRP A 23 9.69 -13.83 0.86
N LEU A 24 9.62 -12.63 1.45
CA LEU A 24 10.36 -12.27 2.66
C LEU A 24 9.81 -12.94 3.93
N THR A 25 8.58 -13.40 3.92
CA THR A 25 7.89 -13.97 5.09
C THR A 25 8.62 -15.19 5.65
N ASP A 26 9.32 -15.97 4.81
CA ASP A 26 10.07 -17.15 5.25
C ASP A 26 11.19 -16.82 6.28
N HIS A 27 11.59 -15.55 6.37
CA HIS A 27 12.62 -15.05 7.29
C HIS A 27 12.04 -14.26 8.49
N ALA A 28 10.71 -14.19 8.60
CA ALA A 28 10.02 -13.44 9.65
C ALA A 28 9.26 -14.38 10.61
N LYS A 29 9.24 -14.03 11.89
CA LYS A 29 8.37 -14.69 12.90
C LYS A 29 7.00 -14.06 12.99
N GLY A 30 6.86 -12.82 12.49
CA GLY A 30 5.59 -12.13 12.43
C GLY A 30 5.52 -11.14 11.27
N VAL A 31 4.33 -11.00 10.67
CA VAL A 31 4.02 -10.02 9.62
C VAL A 31 2.97 -9.04 10.14
N VAL A 32 3.22 -7.75 9.95
CA VAL A 32 2.44 -6.67 10.57
C VAL A 32 1.88 -5.72 9.52
N ARG A 33 0.56 -5.59 9.43
CA ARG A 33 -0.12 -4.47 8.76
C ARG A 33 -0.23 -3.31 9.73
N PHE A 34 0.23 -2.13 9.33
CA PHE A 34 0.37 -0.99 10.24
C PHE A 34 -0.41 0.26 9.83
N GLN A 35 -1.02 0.28 8.64
CA GLN A 35 -1.80 1.41 8.13
C GLN A 35 -2.76 1.00 7.00
N GLY A 36 -3.61 1.94 6.56
CA GLY A 36 -4.62 1.72 5.54
C GLY A 36 -5.83 0.98 6.09
N GLY A 37 -6.54 0.32 5.23
CA GLY A 37 -7.71 -0.50 5.53
C GLY A 37 -7.96 -1.48 4.39
N HIS A 38 -9.20 -1.91 4.21
CA HIS A 38 -9.58 -2.83 3.13
C HIS A 38 -9.68 -2.18 1.74
N ASN A 39 -9.23 -0.93 1.59
CA ASN A 39 -9.00 -0.27 0.29
C ASN A 39 -7.74 -0.77 -0.41
N ALA A 40 -6.79 -1.35 0.31
CA ALA A 40 -5.67 -2.06 -0.27
C ALA A 40 -6.11 -3.48 -0.66
N GLY A 41 -5.64 -3.96 -1.80
CA GLY A 41 -5.85 -5.34 -2.21
C GLY A 41 -4.59 -5.85 -2.87
N HIS A 42 -4.13 -7.02 -2.49
CA HIS A 42 -3.04 -7.70 -3.15
C HIS A 42 -3.38 -9.17 -3.37
N THR A 43 -2.91 -9.68 -4.47
CA THR A 43 -3.11 -11.06 -4.86
C THR A 43 -1.80 -11.81 -4.61
N LEU A 44 -1.91 -12.95 -3.94
CA LEU A 44 -0.85 -13.93 -3.79
C LEU A 44 -1.18 -15.16 -4.62
N VAL A 45 -0.21 -15.65 -5.36
CA VAL A 45 -0.32 -16.89 -6.12
C VAL A 45 0.57 -17.94 -5.45
N ILE A 46 -0.02 -19.04 -4.97
CA ILE A 46 0.70 -20.14 -4.33
C ILE A 46 0.31 -21.42 -5.05
N GLY A 47 1.24 -21.95 -5.85
CA GLY A 47 0.94 -23.02 -6.78
C GLY A 47 -0.12 -22.59 -7.78
N GLN A 48 -1.28 -23.27 -7.78
CA GLN A 48 -2.41 -22.93 -8.66
C GLN A 48 -3.49 -22.11 -7.97
N THR A 49 -3.33 -21.76 -6.70
CA THR A 49 -4.34 -21.06 -5.90
C THR A 49 -4.01 -19.58 -5.79
N GLU A 50 -5.00 -18.76 -6.12
CA GLU A 50 -4.94 -17.30 -5.99
C GLU A 50 -5.66 -16.86 -4.71
N TYR A 51 -4.95 -16.14 -3.83
CA TYR A 51 -5.48 -15.55 -2.60
C TYR A 51 -5.55 -14.04 -2.73
N LYS A 52 -6.74 -13.47 -2.57
CA LYS A 52 -6.96 -12.01 -2.56
C LYS A 52 -7.06 -11.53 -1.12
N LEU A 53 -6.04 -10.79 -0.67
CA LEU A 53 -5.97 -10.27 0.68
C LEU A 53 -6.18 -8.75 0.69
N ASN A 54 -6.93 -8.26 1.67
CA ASN A 54 -7.18 -6.83 1.88
C ASN A 54 -6.68 -6.36 3.26
N LEU A 55 -7.13 -6.99 4.34
CA LEU A 55 -6.80 -6.67 5.73
C LEU A 55 -5.84 -7.68 6.34
N VAL A 56 -6.02 -8.95 6.05
CA VAL A 56 -5.18 -10.01 6.60
C VAL A 56 -3.75 -9.86 6.04
N PRO A 57 -2.71 -9.86 6.92
CA PRO A 57 -1.32 -9.78 6.46
C PRO A 57 -0.93 -10.95 5.56
N SER A 58 -0.08 -10.69 4.55
CA SER A 58 0.37 -11.69 3.57
C SER A 58 0.99 -12.95 4.20
N GLY A 59 1.59 -12.81 5.37
CA GLY A 59 2.20 -13.92 6.10
C GLY A 59 1.24 -15.02 6.53
N ILE A 60 -0.06 -14.79 6.47
CA ILE A 60 -1.07 -15.76 6.92
C ILE A 60 -1.05 -17.06 6.11
N VAL A 61 -0.64 -17.00 4.86
CA VAL A 61 -0.54 -18.17 3.96
C VAL A 61 0.65 -19.07 4.30
N ARG A 62 1.53 -18.64 5.23
CA ARG A 62 2.68 -19.42 5.73
C ARG A 62 2.38 -20.02 7.09
N GLU A 63 2.55 -21.33 7.22
CA GLU A 63 2.42 -21.99 8.51
C GLU A 63 3.49 -21.50 9.50
N GLY A 64 3.11 -21.34 10.76
CA GLY A 64 4.03 -20.96 11.85
C GLY A 64 4.42 -19.46 11.88
N VAL A 65 3.88 -18.63 10.99
CA VAL A 65 4.08 -17.18 11.03
C VAL A 65 2.89 -16.51 11.71
N ALA A 66 3.16 -15.67 12.72
CA ALA A 66 2.15 -14.86 13.38
C ALA A 66 1.80 -13.64 12.53
N CYS A 67 0.54 -13.24 12.50
CA CYS A 67 0.04 -12.10 11.73
C CYS A 67 -0.62 -11.07 12.64
N PHE A 68 -0.33 -9.80 12.38
CA PHE A 68 -0.76 -8.71 13.24
C PHE A 68 -1.41 -7.58 12.45
N ILE A 69 -2.55 -7.10 12.94
CA ILE A 69 -3.18 -5.86 12.50
C ILE A 69 -2.92 -4.81 13.58
N GLY A 70 -2.05 -3.85 13.28
CA GLY A 70 -1.65 -2.79 14.21
C GLY A 70 -2.68 -1.67 14.32
N ASN A 71 -2.58 -0.86 15.36
CA ASN A 71 -3.49 0.24 15.71
C ASN A 71 -3.59 1.35 14.64
N GLY A 72 -2.69 1.38 13.67
CA GLY A 72 -2.74 2.33 12.56
C GLY A 72 -3.73 1.96 11.46
N VAL A 73 -4.20 0.71 11.41
CA VAL A 73 -5.19 0.23 10.45
C VAL A 73 -6.59 0.68 10.85
N VAL A 74 -7.38 1.19 9.90
CA VAL A 74 -8.82 1.37 10.07
C VAL A 74 -9.53 0.08 9.66
N LEU A 75 -10.29 -0.50 10.57
CA LEU A 75 -10.75 -1.87 10.52
C LEU A 75 -12.25 -1.96 10.20
N ASP A 76 -12.57 -2.55 9.06
CA ASP A 76 -13.91 -3.06 8.78
C ASP A 76 -13.98 -4.51 9.31
N ALA A 77 -14.70 -4.71 10.42
CA ALA A 77 -14.77 -6.01 11.10
C ALA A 77 -15.48 -7.05 10.22
N HIS A 78 -16.59 -6.66 9.59
CA HIS A 78 -17.35 -7.54 8.71
C HIS A 78 -16.51 -8.02 7.52
N HIS A 79 -15.78 -7.09 6.88
CA HIS A 79 -14.89 -7.43 5.77
C HIS A 79 -13.74 -8.36 6.22
N LEU A 80 -13.12 -8.07 7.37
CA LEU A 80 -12.07 -8.93 7.93
C LEU A 80 -12.58 -10.35 8.17
N LEU A 81 -13.73 -10.50 8.80
CA LEU A 81 -14.32 -11.82 9.09
C LEU A 81 -14.70 -12.58 7.81
N SER A 82 -15.20 -11.87 6.80
CA SER A 82 -15.46 -12.45 5.47
C SER A 82 -14.19 -12.97 4.79
N GLU A 83 -13.10 -12.19 4.88
CA GLU A 83 -11.78 -12.58 4.36
C GLU A 83 -11.23 -13.81 5.10
N ILE A 84 -11.35 -13.83 6.44
CA ILE A 84 -10.95 -14.97 7.28
C ILE A 84 -11.72 -16.24 6.87
N ARG A 85 -13.03 -16.15 6.77
CA ARG A 85 -13.87 -17.32 6.38
C ARG A 85 -13.48 -17.86 5.00
N THR A 86 -13.16 -16.97 4.06
CA THR A 86 -12.70 -17.36 2.72
C THR A 86 -11.35 -18.11 2.78
N LEU A 87 -10.42 -17.63 3.57
CA LEU A 87 -9.12 -18.27 3.76
C LEU A 87 -9.24 -19.62 4.47
N GLU A 88 -10.08 -19.70 5.50
CA GLU A 88 -10.34 -20.95 6.25
C GLU A 88 -11.05 -22.00 5.39
N ALA A 89 -11.96 -21.58 4.51
CA ALA A 89 -12.57 -22.47 3.52
C ALA A 89 -11.54 -23.03 2.52
N GLY A 90 -10.46 -22.27 2.26
CA GLY A 90 -9.29 -22.69 1.48
C GLY A 90 -8.28 -23.53 2.27
N GLY A 91 -8.56 -23.87 3.55
CA GLY A 91 -7.71 -24.72 4.40
C GLY A 91 -6.62 -23.95 5.18
N ILE A 92 -6.62 -22.63 5.15
CA ILE A 92 -5.63 -21.80 5.88
C ILE A 92 -6.14 -21.54 7.30
N LYS A 93 -5.38 -21.95 8.31
CA LYS A 93 -5.69 -21.65 9.72
C LYS A 93 -5.36 -20.19 10.02
N VAL A 94 -6.40 -19.34 10.20
CA VAL A 94 -6.23 -17.91 10.40
C VAL A 94 -6.33 -17.50 11.86
N ARG A 95 -7.41 -17.86 12.54
CA ARG A 95 -7.78 -17.34 13.88
C ARG A 95 -6.74 -17.60 14.96
N ASP A 96 -6.03 -18.72 14.89
CA ASP A 96 -4.98 -19.08 15.87
C ASP A 96 -3.74 -18.17 15.76
N ARG A 97 -3.52 -17.56 14.58
CA ARG A 97 -2.29 -16.84 14.25
C ARG A 97 -2.50 -15.34 13.99
N LEU A 98 -3.74 -14.89 13.81
CA LEU A 98 -4.06 -13.49 13.60
C LEU A 98 -4.31 -12.81 14.95
N ARG A 99 -3.69 -11.64 15.16
CA ARG A 99 -3.94 -10.76 16.30
C ARG A 99 -4.31 -9.36 15.81
N VAL A 100 -5.31 -8.78 16.44
CA VAL A 100 -5.85 -7.45 16.10
C VAL A 100 -5.65 -6.52 17.27
N SER A 101 -5.07 -5.34 17.01
CA SER A 101 -4.90 -4.34 18.05
C SER A 101 -6.25 -3.79 18.52
N PRO A 102 -6.50 -3.71 19.83
CA PRO A 102 -7.69 -3.05 20.38
C PRO A 102 -7.76 -1.56 20.02
N GLY A 103 -6.64 -0.97 19.64
CA GLY A 103 -6.55 0.44 19.24
C GLY A 103 -6.98 0.75 17.80
N CYS A 104 -7.32 -0.23 16.96
CA CYS A 104 -7.80 0.00 15.60
C CYS A 104 -9.13 0.78 15.61
N PRO A 105 -9.24 1.90 14.87
CA PRO A 105 -10.54 2.53 14.62
C PRO A 105 -11.42 1.63 13.76
N LEU A 106 -12.71 1.55 14.09
CA LEU A 106 -13.69 0.78 13.36
C LEU A 106 -14.26 1.59 12.18
N ILE A 107 -14.32 0.97 11.02
CA ILE A 107 -15.14 1.46 9.90
C ILE A 107 -16.56 0.95 10.15
N LEU A 108 -17.49 1.87 10.26
CA LEU A 108 -18.91 1.59 10.49
C LEU A 108 -19.73 2.09 9.30
N GLY A 109 -20.98 1.65 9.17
CA GLY A 109 -21.84 1.95 8.03
C GLY A 109 -21.93 3.42 7.63
N TYR A 110 -21.93 4.34 8.60
CA TYR A 110 -21.97 5.77 8.33
C TYR A 110 -20.69 6.34 7.70
N HIS A 111 -19.52 5.72 7.92
CA HIS A 111 -18.28 6.14 7.26
C HIS A 111 -18.33 5.87 5.75
N ALA A 112 -18.84 4.71 5.35
CA ALA A 112 -19.02 4.38 3.94
C ALA A 112 -20.10 5.25 3.28
N ALA A 113 -21.18 5.56 4.00
CA ALA A 113 -22.20 6.47 3.52
C ALA A 113 -21.64 7.89 3.28
N LEU A 114 -20.87 8.44 4.23
CA LEU A 114 -20.19 9.72 4.10
C LEU A 114 -19.20 9.76 2.93
N ASP A 115 -18.38 8.72 2.76
CA ASP A 115 -17.39 8.65 1.69
C ASP A 115 -18.08 8.73 0.32
N ARG A 116 -19.12 7.92 0.12
CA ARG A 116 -19.92 7.94 -1.12
C ARG A 116 -20.65 9.27 -1.35
N ALA A 117 -21.28 9.82 -0.32
CA ALA A 117 -22.04 11.07 -0.44
C ALA A 117 -21.13 12.27 -0.75
N ARG A 118 -19.98 12.37 -0.07
CA ARG A 118 -18.97 13.41 -0.31
C ARG A 118 -18.40 13.35 -1.72
N GLU A 119 -18.08 12.14 -2.21
CA GLU A 119 -17.53 11.96 -3.56
C GLU A 119 -18.60 12.23 -4.64
N ALA A 120 -19.86 11.90 -4.38
CA ALA A 120 -20.97 12.20 -5.28
C ALA A 120 -21.25 13.71 -5.40
N ALA A 121 -21.12 14.45 -4.30
CA ALA A 121 -21.36 15.90 -4.24
C ALA A 121 -20.29 16.74 -4.97
N LYS A 122 -19.10 16.17 -5.25
CA LYS A 122 -18.01 16.87 -5.93
C LYS A 122 -18.21 16.99 -7.43
N ALA A 123 -17.76 18.10 -8.02
CA ALA A 123 -17.61 18.23 -9.47
C ALA A 123 -16.62 17.18 -10.02
N ALA A 124 -16.74 16.82 -11.29
CA ALA A 124 -15.94 15.77 -11.89
C ALA A 124 -14.41 16.00 -11.78
N CYS A 125 -13.97 17.27 -11.90
CA CYS A 125 -12.57 17.67 -11.76
C CYS A 125 -12.03 17.58 -10.34
N ASP A 126 -12.90 17.66 -9.33
CA ASP A 126 -12.53 17.68 -7.90
C ASP A 126 -12.63 16.31 -7.23
N LYS A 127 -13.10 15.30 -7.98
CA LYS A 127 -13.19 13.94 -7.48
C LYS A 127 -11.82 13.34 -7.25
N ILE A 128 -11.61 12.84 -6.05
CA ILE A 128 -10.39 12.11 -5.67
C ILE A 128 -10.37 10.71 -6.31
N GLY A 129 -11.55 10.13 -6.54
CA GLY A 129 -11.69 8.76 -7.01
C GLY A 129 -11.59 7.74 -5.88
N THR A 130 -12.19 8.05 -4.72
CA THR A 130 -12.20 7.19 -3.54
C THR A 130 -12.79 5.82 -3.84
N THR A 131 -12.51 4.85 -2.97
CA THR A 131 -13.08 3.50 -3.09
C THR A 131 -14.52 3.41 -2.54
N GLY A 132 -15.02 4.47 -1.91
CA GLY A 132 -16.35 4.50 -1.27
C GLY A 132 -16.47 3.62 -0.02
N LYS A 133 -15.34 3.17 0.53
CA LYS A 133 -15.25 2.20 1.64
C LYS A 133 -15.17 2.85 3.03
N GLY A 134 -15.26 4.17 3.12
CA GLY A 134 -15.25 4.89 4.40
C GLY A 134 -13.88 5.07 5.05
N ILE A 135 -12.78 4.81 4.33
CA ILE A 135 -11.41 4.92 4.86
C ILE A 135 -11.13 6.35 5.36
N GLY A 136 -11.38 7.35 4.50
CA GLY A 136 -11.14 8.77 4.82
C GLY A 136 -11.95 9.25 6.04
N PRO A 137 -13.27 9.10 6.04
CA PRO A 137 -14.11 9.46 7.19
C PRO A 137 -13.70 8.78 8.50
N THR A 138 -13.22 7.53 8.46
CA THR A 138 -12.74 6.85 9.68
C THR A 138 -11.43 7.44 10.20
N TYR A 139 -10.47 7.80 9.32
CA TYR A 139 -9.27 8.54 9.73
C TYR A 139 -9.60 9.93 10.25
N GLU A 140 -10.58 10.63 9.66
CA GLU A 140 -11.10 11.91 10.16
C GLU A 140 -11.61 11.75 11.60
N ASP A 141 -12.45 10.76 11.87
CA ASP A 141 -12.96 10.49 13.21
C ASP A 141 -11.84 10.12 14.20
N LYS A 142 -10.82 9.37 13.75
CA LYS A 142 -9.65 9.04 14.56
C LYS A 142 -8.94 10.29 15.05
N VAL A 143 -8.61 11.23 14.14
CA VAL A 143 -7.88 12.45 14.52
C VAL A 143 -8.76 13.47 15.25
N ALA A 144 -10.08 13.47 14.99
CA ALA A 144 -11.07 14.21 15.75
C ALA A 144 -11.31 13.62 17.15
N ARG A 145 -10.77 12.47 17.47
CA ARG A 145 -10.87 11.76 18.77
C ARG A 145 -12.27 11.31 19.12
N ARG A 146 -13.12 11.05 18.10
CA ARG A 146 -14.48 10.51 18.26
C ARG A 146 -14.65 9.10 17.70
N ALA A 147 -13.63 8.53 17.03
CA ALA A 147 -13.69 7.17 16.48
C ALA A 147 -14.04 6.14 17.54
N LEU A 148 -14.96 5.24 17.21
CA LEU A 148 -15.10 3.98 17.92
C LEU A 148 -13.94 3.07 17.52
N ARG A 149 -13.40 2.37 18.52
CA ARG A 149 -12.25 1.46 18.33
C ARG A 149 -12.63 0.04 18.71
N VAL A 150 -11.82 -0.91 18.32
CA VAL A 150 -12.04 -2.33 18.64
C VAL A 150 -12.23 -2.54 20.16
N TYR A 151 -11.51 -1.83 21.02
CA TYR A 151 -11.70 -1.95 22.48
C TYR A 151 -13.09 -1.49 22.96
N ASP A 152 -13.83 -0.67 22.21
CA ASP A 152 -15.18 -0.26 22.59
C ASP A 152 -16.18 -1.42 22.46
N LEU A 153 -15.90 -2.41 21.61
CA LEU A 153 -16.74 -3.60 21.43
C LEU A 153 -16.81 -4.51 22.67
N PHE A 154 -15.86 -4.39 23.61
CA PHE A 154 -15.89 -5.14 24.88
C PHE A 154 -16.98 -4.66 25.84
N ASP A 155 -17.56 -3.47 25.60
CA ASP A 155 -18.58 -2.84 26.44
C ASP A 155 -19.72 -2.30 25.54
N PRO A 156 -20.78 -3.10 25.29
CA PRO A 156 -21.86 -2.74 24.40
C PRO A 156 -22.60 -1.44 24.79
N GLU A 157 -22.74 -1.14 26.10
CA GLU A 157 -23.40 0.07 26.57
C GLU A 157 -22.58 1.32 26.25
N ARG A 158 -21.26 1.25 26.49
CA ARG A 158 -20.34 2.32 26.13
C ARG A 158 -20.27 2.50 24.60
N PHE A 159 -20.23 1.39 23.84
CA PHE A 159 -20.26 1.42 22.39
C PHE A 159 -21.53 2.11 21.87
N ALA A 160 -22.72 1.73 22.39
CA ALA A 160 -24.00 2.31 22.02
C ALA A 160 -24.04 3.83 22.29
N THR A 161 -23.55 4.25 23.46
CA THR A 161 -23.50 5.68 23.83
C THR A 161 -22.65 6.50 22.86
N LYS A 162 -21.44 6.01 22.53
CA LYS A 162 -20.54 6.66 21.57
C LYS A 162 -21.10 6.66 20.15
N LEU A 163 -21.68 5.53 19.72
CA LEU A 163 -22.28 5.39 18.40
C LEU A 163 -23.43 6.39 18.21
N LYS A 164 -24.29 6.53 19.22
CA LYS A 164 -25.40 7.47 19.17
C LYS A 164 -24.93 8.91 18.99
N ALA A 165 -23.92 9.34 19.74
CA ALA A 165 -23.34 10.68 19.61
C ALA A 165 -22.69 10.89 18.22
N ASN A 166 -22.01 9.90 17.67
CA ASN A 166 -21.41 9.98 16.33
C ASN A 166 -22.48 10.03 15.24
N LEU A 167 -23.52 9.22 15.35
CA LEU A 167 -24.60 9.21 14.36
C LEU A 167 -25.41 10.51 14.38
N GLU A 168 -25.61 11.13 15.53
CA GLU A 168 -26.26 12.46 15.62
C GLU A 168 -25.48 13.48 14.76
N TYR A 169 -24.16 13.53 14.91
CA TYR A 169 -23.30 14.42 14.12
C TYR A 169 -23.26 14.05 12.64
N HIS A 170 -22.99 12.79 12.32
CA HIS A 170 -22.80 12.37 10.93
C HIS A 170 -24.11 12.33 10.12
N ASN A 171 -25.22 11.98 10.74
CA ASN A 171 -26.54 12.05 10.11
C ASN A 171 -26.95 13.49 9.81
N PHE A 172 -26.61 14.44 10.69
CA PHE A 172 -26.79 15.86 10.36
C PHE A 172 -26.01 16.24 9.08
N VAL A 173 -24.75 15.85 8.97
CA VAL A 173 -23.95 16.12 7.77
C VAL A 173 -24.52 15.41 6.53
N LEU A 174 -24.92 14.16 6.64
CA LEU A 174 -25.51 13.40 5.55
C LEU A 174 -26.79 14.05 5.04
N THR A 175 -27.72 14.36 5.94
CA THR A 175 -29.07 14.83 5.55
C THR A 175 -29.11 16.32 5.23
N GLN A 176 -28.49 17.17 6.05
CA GLN A 176 -28.62 18.63 5.92
C GLN A 176 -27.57 19.26 4.99
N HIS A 177 -26.41 18.63 4.81
CA HIS A 177 -25.36 19.18 3.98
C HIS A 177 -25.19 18.43 2.65
N LEU A 178 -25.27 17.10 2.68
CA LEU A 178 -25.01 16.26 1.51
C LEU A 178 -26.28 15.77 0.80
N GLY A 179 -27.48 15.97 1.39
CA GLY A 179 -28.76 15.53 0.84
C GLY A 179 -28.87 14.00 0.70
N ALA A 180 -28.13 13.28 1.53
CA ALA A 180 -28.13 11.82 1.58
C ALA A 180 -29.05 11.29 2.70
N GLU A 181 -29.31 9.99 2.72
CA GLU A 181 -30.12 9.35 3.74
C GLU A 181 -29.36 9.23 5.07
N ALA A 182 -30.11 9.31 6.17
CA ALA A 182 -29.57 9.03 7.51
C ALA A 182 -29.25 7.54 7.66
N VAL A 183 -28.23 7.25 8.45
CA VAL A 183 -27.88 5.87 8.80
C VAL A 183 -28.55 5.49 10.11
N ASP A 184 -29.21 4.33 10.14
CA ASP A 184 -29.95 3.84 11.29
C ASP A 184 -28.99 3.33 12.40
N PHE A 185 -29.28 3.75 13.63
CA PHE A 185 -28.51 3.37 14.81
C PHE A 185 -28.57 1.86 15.08
N GLN A 186 -29.79 1.28 15.03
CA GLN A 186 -29.98 -0.12 15.42
C GLN A 186 -29.25 -1.06 14.44
N THR A 187 -29.33 -0.76 13.15
CA THR A 187 -28.60 -1.50 12.12
C THR A 187 -27.11 -1.51 12.37
N VAL A 188 -26.49 -0.35 12.58
CA VAL A 188 -25.03 -0.28 12.83
C VAL A 188 -24.63 -0.94 14.13
N PHE A 189 -25.45 -0.82 15.17
CA PHE A 189 -25.18 -1.44 16.47
C PHE A 189 -25.24 -2.97 16.38
N ASP A 190 -26.29 -3.52 15.79
CA ASP A 190 -26.49 -4.97 15.69
C ASP A 190 -25.40 -5.62 14.81
N GLU A 191 -25.06 -5.00 13.67
CA GLU A 191 -23.95 -5.46 12.83
C GLU A 191 -22.64 -5.48 13.61
N ALA A 192 -22.31 -4.40 14.33
CA ALA A 192 -21.07 -4.31 15.10
C ALA A 192 -21.01 -5.34 16.24
N MET A 193 -22.12 -5.59 16.93
CA MET A 193 -22.17 -6.59 18.01
C MET A 193 -22.08 -8.02 17.47
N ALA A 194 -22.72 -8.32 16.33
CA ALA A 194 -22.58 -9.62 15.69
C ALA A 194 -21.13 -9.90 15.26
N ASP A 195 -20.46 -8.92 14.67
CA ASP A 195 -19.05 -9.05 14.29
C ASP A 195 -18.12 -9.15 15.52
N ALA A 196 -18.48 -8.51 16.65
CA ALA A 196 -17.70 -8.55 17.88
C ALA A 196 -17.53 -9.97 18.44
N GLU A 197 -18.55 -10.82 18.36
CA GLU A 197 -18.50 -12.20 18.88
C GLU A 197 -17.35 -13.00 18.25
N GLU A 198 -17.10 -12.82 16.95
CA GLU A 198 -16.02 -13.54 16.25
C GLU A 198 -14.69 -12.79 16.30
N LEU A 199 -14.69 -11.46 16.38
CA LEU A 199 -13.48 -10.63 16.35
C LEU A 199 -12.75 -10.62 17.70
N LEU A 200 -13.48 -10.46 18.80
CA LEU A 200 -12.88 -10.24 20.13
C LEU A 200 -11.91 -11.34 20.58
N PRO A 201 -12.09 -12.64 20.26
CA PRO A 201 -11.11 -13.68 20.59
C PRO A 201 -9.72 -13.48 19.94
N MET A 202 -9.63 -12.70 18.86
CA MET A 202 -8.37 -12.38 18.17
C MET A 202 -7.72 -11.08 18.65
N VAL A 203 -8.38 -10.34 19.55
CA VAL A 203 -7.87 -9.06 20.05
C VAL A 203 -6.77 -9.28 21.08
N ALA A 204 -5.64 -8.61 20.89
CA ALA A 204 -4.49 -8.73 21.78
C ALA A 204 -3.69 -7.41 21.85
N ASP A 205 -2.86 -7.27 22.88
CA ASP A 205 -1.85 -6.20 22.91
C ASP A 205 -0.75 -6.48 21.90
N VAL A 206 -0.99 -6.02 20.67
CA VAL A 206 -0.08 -6.23 19.54
C VAL A 206 1.31 -5.67 19.84
N SER A 207 1.42 -4.52 20.50
CA SER A 207 2.72 -3.92 20.82
C SER A 207 3.54 -4.78 21.76
N ALA A 208 2.91 -5.37 22.78
CA ALA A 208 3.55 -6.28 23.72
C ALA A 208 3.98 -7.60 23.04
N GLU A 209 3.14 -8.17 22.18
CA GLU A 209 3.49 -9.41 21.46
C GLU A 209 4.65 -9.17 20.47
N LEU A 210 4.66 -8.06 19.72
CA LEU A 210 5.76 -7.71 18.83
C LEU A 210 7.07 -7.49 19.59
N TYR A 211 6.99 -6.84 20.76
CA TYR A 211 8.14 -6.70 21.66
C TYR A 211 8.68 -8.05 22.12
N ALA A 212 7.80 -8.98 22.52
CA ALA A 212 8.19 -10.32 22.95
C ALA A 212 8.88 -11.12 21.84
N ILE A 213 8.37 -11.05 20.60
CA ILE A 213 9.02 -11.66 19.42
C ILE A 213 10.43 -11.10 19.24
N ASN A 214 10.61 -9.79 19.25
CA ASN A 214 11.93 -9.18 19.09
C ASN A 214 12.88 -9.51 20.25
N LYS A 215 12.37 -9.57 21.49
CA LYS A 215 13.14 -9.94 22.68
C LYS A 215 13.64 -11.39 22.63
N SER A 216 12.87 -12.30 22.04
CA SER A 216 13.27 -13.69 21.81
C SER A 216 14.20 -13.89 20.61
N GLY A 217 14.60 -12.81 19.93
CA GLY A 217 15.46 -12.87 18.75
C GLY A 217 14.73 -13.06 17.43
N GLY A 218 13.40 -13.04 17.41
CA GLY A 218 12.57 -13.15 16.20
C GLY A 218 12.56 -11.84 15.41
N SER A 219 12.58 -11.95 14.09
CA SER A 219 12.47 -10.81 13.16
C SER A 219 11.01 -10.56 12.78
N LEU A 220 10.67 -9.29 12.53
CA LEU A 220 9.36 -8.85 12.07
C LEU A 220 9.45 -8.27 10.66
N LEU A 221 8.38 -8.51 9.88
CA LEU A 221 8.17 -7.92 8.57
C LEU A 221 6.97 -6.97 8.64
N PHE A 222 7.18 -5.69 8.35
CA PHE A 222 6.13 -4.69 8.32
C PHE A 222 5.66 -4.49 6.89
N GLU A 223 4.41 -4.81 6.64
CA GLU A 223 3.77 -4.77 5.34
C GLU A 223 3.02 -3.44 5.15
N GLY A 224 3.57 -2.54 4.34
CA GLY A 224 2.93 -1.30 3.95
C GLY A 224 1.88 -1.51 2.86
N ALA A 225 0.86 -0.66 2.87
CA ALA A 225 -0.16 -0.56 1.83
C ALA A 225 -0.01 0.77 1.08
N GLN A 226 -0.61 0.89 -0.10
CA GLN A 226 -0.49 2.04 -1.00
C GLN A 226 0.98 2.33 -1.38
N GLY A 227 1.37 3.60 -1.49
CA GLY A 227 2.74 4.02 -1.81
C GLY A 227 3.02 5.42 -1.29
N THR A 228 4.29 5.80 -1.22
CA THR A 228 4.76 7.06 -0.65
C THR A 228 4.10 8.29 -1.27
N LEU A 229 3.87 8.27 -2.59
CA LEU A 229 3.26 9.41 -3.29
C LEU A 229 1.73 9.50 -3.10
N LEU A 230 1.14 8.53 -2.38
CA LEU A 230 -0.24 8.55 -1.87
C LEU A 230 -0.32 8.86 -0.37
N ASP A 231 0.79 9.12 0.31
CA ASP A 231 0.82 9.48 1.74
C ASP A 231 0.08 10.80 1.98
N ILE A 232 -0.69 10.88 3.07
CA ILE A 232 -1.52 12.05 3.40
C ILE A 232 -0.69 13.33 3.57
N ASP A 233 0.54 13.23 4.10
CA ASP A 233 1.40 14.37 4.39
C ASP A 233 2.44 14.61 3.29
N HIS A 234 2.94 13.55 2.65
CA HIS A 234 4.08 13.58 1.74
C HIS A 234 3.73 13.31 0.27
N GLY A 235 2.50 12.89 -0.01
CA GLY A 235 2.03 12.57 -1.35
C GLY A 235 1.55 13.78 -2.14
N THR A 236 0.97 13.51 -3.30
CA THR A 236 0.40 14.52 -4.21
C THR A 236 -0.99 14.98 -3.73
N TYR A 237 -1.04 15.58 -2.54
CA TYR A 237 -2.27 16.09 -1.92
C TYR A 237 -2.99 17.09 -2.84
N PRO A 238 -4.35 17.04 -3.01
CA PRO A 238 -5.29 16.20 -2.27
C PRO A 238 -5.53 14.79 -2.86
N PHE A 239 -4.85 14.41 -3.93
CA PHE A 239 -5.01 13.12 -4.61
C PHE A 239 -4.18 12.03 -3.94
N VAL A 240 -4.52 11.73 -2.70
CA VAL A 240 -3.81 10.81 -1.78
C VAL A 240 -4.79 9.92 -1.03
N THR A 241 -4.27 8.91 -0.32
CA THR A 241 -5.06 8.19 0.70
C THR A 241 -5.06 8.98 2.02
N SER A 242 -5.93 8.62 2.93
CA SER A 242 -6.06 9.32 4.22
C SER A 242 -5.13 8.77 5.31
N SER A 243 -4.21 7.89 4.96
CA SER A 243 -3.23 7.32 5.89
C SER A 243 -1.80 7.75 5.56
N ASN A 244 -0.91 7.71 6.56
CA ASN A 244 0.52 7.76 6.30
C ASN A 244 0.98 6.41 5.73
N CYS A 245 1.65 6.46 4.57
CA CYS A 245 2.16 5.30 3.84
C CYS A 245 3.68 5.15 3.95
N VAL A 246 4.34 6.08 4.63
CA VAL A 246 5.80 6.12 4.82
C VAL A 246 6.26 5.14 5.89
N ALA A 247 7.54 4.76 5.84
CA ALA A 247 8.12 3.76 6.75
C ALA A 247 8.00 4.14 8.24
N GLY A 248 8.04 5.43 8.57
CA GLY A 248 7.84 5.92 9.96
C GLY A 248 6.51 5.49 10.57
N GLN A 249 5.49 5.31 9.76
CA GLN A 249 4.18 4.84 10.21
C GLN A 249 4.21 3.40 10.72
N ALA A 250 5.18 2.57 10.33
CA ALA A 250 5.34 1.24 10.87
C ALA A 250 5.54 1.25 12.39
N ALA A 251 6.30 2.24 12.90
CA ALA A 251 6.46 2.43 14.34
C ALA A 251 5.16 2.88 15.02
N ALA A 252 4.56 3.99 14.55
CA ALA A 252 3.36 4.56 15.15
C ALA A 252 2.13 3.64 15.02
N GLY A 253 1.98 2.96 13.87
CA GLY A 253 0.83 2.12 13.55
C GLY A 253 0.88 0.71 14.13
N SER A 254 2.01 0.28 14.71
CA SER A 254 2.16 -1.05 15.34
C SER A 254 2.55 -0.99 16.81
N GLY A 255 3.04 0.18 17.31
CA GLY A 255 3.57 0.33 18.65
C GLY A 255 5.02 -0.16 18.82
N VAL A 256 5.72 -0.51 17.74
CA VAL A 256 7.14 -0.84 17.77
C VAL A 256 7.98 0.45 17.77
N GLY A 257 8.96 0.54 18.66
CA GLY A 257 9.82 1.72 18.72
C GLY A 257 10.59 1.96 17.41
N PRO A 258 10.76 3.23 16.94
CA PRO A 258 11.35 3.52 15.63
C PRO A 258 12.79 3.01 15.47
N SER A 259 13.57 2.93 16.55
CA SER A 259 14.92 2.36 16.54
C SER A 259 14.98 0.85 16.27
N ARG A 260 13.82 0.20 16.21
CA ARG A 260 13.68 -1.22 15.86
C ARG A 260 13.34 -1.45 14.38
N LEU A 261 13.20 -0.42 13.59
CA LEU A 261 13.04 -0.51 12.15
C LEU A 261 14.43 -0.48 11.50
N HIS A 262 15.01 -1.66 11.25
CA HIS A 262 16.44 -1.80 10.92
C HIS A 262 16.71 -1.69 9.42
N TYR A 263 15.73 -2.02 8.58
CA TYR A 263 15.87 -2.02 7.15
C TYR A 263 14.57 -1.60 6.48
N VAL A 264 14.63 -0.66 5.56
CA VAL A 264 13.50 -0.20 4.76
C VAL A 264 13.72 -0.62 3.31
N LEU A 265 12.90 -1.55 2.82
CA LEU A 265 12.88 -1.98 1.43
C LEU A 265 11.86 -1.16 0.64
N GLY A 266 12.35 -0.34 -0.29
CA GLY A 266 11.51 0.43 -1.20
C GLY A 266 11.12 -0.40 -2.42
N ILE A 267 9.83 -0.70 -2.59
CA ILE A 267 9.35 -1.40 -3.78
C ILE A 267 9.03 -0.38 -4.86
N THR A 268 9.66 -0.54 -6.01
CA THR A 268 9.59 0.39 -7.15
C THR A 268 9.33 -0.40 -8.43
N LYS A 269 8.30 -0.05 -9.18
CA LYS A 269 8.16 -0.57 -10.56
C LYS A 269 9.26 0.02 -11.45
N ALA A 270 9.70 -0.73 -12.43
CA ALA A 270 10.62 -0.25 -13.47
C ALA A 270 10.04 0.89 -14.34
N TYR A 271 8.79 1.25 -14.16
CA TYR A 271 8.05 2.38 -14.74
C TYR A 271 7.05 2.90 -13.71
N CYS A 272 6.35 4.00 -14.00
CA CYS A 272 5.35 4.54 -13.08
C CYS A 272 3.93 4.15 -13.49
N THR A 273 3.06 3.94 -12.48
CA THR A 273 1.62 3.80 -12.70
C THR A 273 0.85 4.58 -11.66
N ARG A 274 -0.34 5.08 -12.04
CA ARG A 274 -1.24 5.79 -11.14
C ARG A 274 -2.69 5.41 -11.39
N VAL A 275 -3.47 5.22 -10.32
CA VAL A 275 -4.93 5.07 -10.37
C VAL A 275 -5.58 6.38 -9.96
N GLY A 276 -6.66 6.76 -10.64
CA GLY A 276 -7.43 7.96 -10.31
C GLY A 276 -6.83 9.27 -10.78
N GLY A 277 -7.32 10.36 -10.21
CA GLY A 277 -6.94 11.73 -10.58
C GLY A 277 -5.58 12.16 -10.05
N GLY A 278 -5.25 13.42 -10.31
CA GLY A 278 -4.04 14.08 -9.86
C GLY A 278 -2.89 14.07 -10.87
N PRO A 279 -1.84 14.87 -10.59
CA PRO A 279 -0.73 15.08 -11.52
C PRO A 279 0.13 13.84 -11.71
N PHE A 280 0.64 13.67 -12.92
CA PHE A 280 1.54 12.57 -13.29
C PHE A 280 2.53 13.08 -14.35
N PRO A 281 3.66 13.68 -13.96
CA PRO A 281 4.55 14.38 -14.89
C PRO A 281 5.11 13.51 -16.02
N THR A 282 5.33 12.22 -15.76
CA THR A 282 5.91 11.29 -16.74
C THR A 282 4.86 10.46 -17.48
N GLU A 283 3.58 10.82 -17.40
CA GLU A 283 2.47 10.10 -18.03
C GLU A 283 2.64 9.93 -19.54
N LEU A 284 2.24 8.78 -20.04
CA LEU A 284 2.27 8.39 -21.43
C LEU A 284 0.86 8.08 -21.95
N ASP A 285 0.68 8.22 -23.26
CA ASP A 285 -0.50 7.72 -23.95
C ASP A 285 -0.55 6.18 -23.85
N ILE A 286 -1.66 5.66 -23.34
CA ILE A 286 -1.92 4.22 -23.18
C ILE A 286 -2.96 3.69 -24.16
N GLU A 287 -3.56 4.55 -24.99
CA GLU A 287 -4.65 4.19 -25.90
C GLU A 287 -4.16 4.00 -27.35
N THR A 288 -3.13 4.72 -27.75
CA THR A 288 -2.54 4.58 -29.10
C THR A 288 -1.74 3.29 -29.18
N LYS A 289 -2.10 2.43 -30.12
CA LYS A 289 -1.43 1.14 -30.33
C LYS A 289 0.02 1.31 -30.80
N GLY A 290 0.93 0.56 -30.18
CA GLY A 290 2.35 0.52 -30.54
C GLY A 290 3.22 1.59 -29.86
N VAL A 291 2.65 2.43 -28.99
CA VAL A 291 3.45 3.36 -28.17
C VAL A 291 3.87 2.70 -26.85
N PRO A 292 4.96 3.16 -26.21
CA PRO A 292 5.46 2.56 -24.96
C PRO A 292 4.43 2.48 -23.83
N GLY A 293 3.56 3.48 -23.69
CA GLY A 293 2.51 3.49 -22.66
C GLY A 293 1.47 2.39 -22.85
N GLU A 294 1.09 2.10 -24.09
CA GLU A 294 0.17 0.99 -24.41
C GLU A 294 0.81 -0.36 -24.06
N GLN A 295 2.09 -0.56 -24.41
CA GLN A 295 2.81 -1.76 -24.02
C GLN A 295 2.85 -1.92 -22.49
N MET A 296 3.19 -0.87 -21.74
CA MET A 296 3.19 -0.90 -20.27
C MET A 296 1.81 -1.27 -19.71
N SER A 297 0.75 -0.69 -20.25
CA SER A 297 -0.63 -0.97 -19.82
C SER A 297 -1.04 -2.42 -20.10
N THR A 298 -0.79 -2.89 -21.33
CA THR A 298 -1.26 -4.20 -21.81
C THR A 298 -0.41 -5.34 -21.27
N LYS A 299 0.92 -5.29 -21.48
CA LYS A 299 1.86 -6.33 -21.01
C LYS A 299 1.97 -6.34 -19.49
N GLY A 300 1.92 -5.14 -18.87
CA GLY A 300 1.89 -4.98 -17.42
C GLY A 300 0.58 -5.41 -16.77
N ARG A 301 -0.49 -5.63 -17.55
CA ARG A 301 -1.86 -5.89 -17.04
C ARG A 301 -2.26 -4.83 -16.01
N GLU A 302 -2.09 -3.55 -16.39
CA GLU A 302 -2.29 -2.44 -15.48
C GLU A 302 -3.77 -2.08 -15.32
N PHE A 303 -4.45 -2.89 -14.52
CA PHE A 303 -5.84 -2.68 -14.11
C PHE A 303 -5.93 -2.71 -12.58
N GLY A 304 -6.76 -1.85 -12.01
CA GLY A 304 -6.97 -1.79 -10.56
C GLY A 304 -7.61 -3.08 -10.03
N THR A 305 -6.96 -3.74 -9.10
CA THR A 305 -7.38 -5.05 -8.53
C THR A 305 -8.79 -4.99 -7.92
N VAL A 306 -9.16 -3.85 -7.32
CA VAL A 306 -10.45 -3.64 -6.65
C VAL A 306 -11.50 -3.00 -7.59
N THR A 307 -11.08 -2.03 -8.40
CA THR A 307 -11.99 -1.21 -9.21
C THR A 307 -12.07 -1.60 -10.67
N GLY A 308 -11.16 -2.46 -11.16
CA GLY A 308 -11.03 -2.82 -12.57
C GLY A 308 -10.64 -1.65 -13.50
N ARG A 309 -10.40 -0.44 -12.97
CA ARG A 309 -10.03 0.73 -13.77
C ARG A 309 -8.64 0.55 -14.36
N LYS A 310 -8.45 0.97 -15.62
CA LYS A 310 -7.12 1.07 -16.22
C LYS A 310 -6.24 2.00 -15.39
N ARG A 311 -4.99 1.61 -15.16
CA ARG A 311 -3.97 2.46 -14.57
C ARG A 311 -3.34 3.32 -15.66
N ARG A 312 -3.13 4.60 -15.37
CA ARG A 312 -2.29 5.49 -16.15
C ARG A 312 -0.85 4.99 -16.05
N CYS A 313 -0.10 4.98 -17.13
CA CYS A 313 1.29 4.52 -17.18
C CYS A 313 2.21 5.67 -17.58
N GLY A 314 3.46 5.62 -17.16
CA GLY A 314 4.46 6.63 -17.47
C GLY A 314 5.88 6.13 -17.27
N TRP A 315 6.86 6.88 -17.79
CA TRP A 315 8.27 6.58 -17.59
C TRP A 315 8.65 6.60 -16.10
N LEU A 316 9.72 5.87 -15.75
CA LEU A 316 10.23 5.87 -14.37
C LEU A 316 10.68 7.26 -13.97
N ASP A 317 10.13 7.74 -12.86
CA ASP A 317 10.38 9.07 -12.30
C ASP A 317 11.38 8.97 -11.16
N LEU A 318 12.66 9.24 -11.46
CA LEU A 318 13.73 9.16 -10.47
C LEU A 318 13.74 10.37 -9.54
N ALA A 319 13.22 11.53 -9.97
CA ALA A 319 13.10 12.68 -9.09
C ALA A 319 12.04 12.44 -8.00
N ALA A 320 10.92 11.79 -8.35
CA ALA A 320 9.93 11.33 -7.40
C ALA A 320 10.47 10.18 -6.52
N LEU A 321 11.22 9.25 -7.10
CA LEU A 321 11.86 8.14 -6.36
C LEU A 321 12.87 8.65 -5.32
N LYS A 322 13.71 9.63 -5.67
CA LYS A 322 14.63 10.27 -4.70
C LYS A 322 13.88 10.90 -3.52
N ARG A 323 12.76 11.59 -3.79
CA ARG A 323 11.91 12.12 -2.72
C ARG A 323 11.41 11.00 -1.80
N SER A 324 10.95 9.90 -2.38
CA SER A 324 10.48 8.75 -1.62
C SER A 324 11.59 8.08 -0.81
N ILE A 325 12.80 7.95 -1.37
CA ILE A 325 13.99 7.42 -0.67
C ILE A 325 14.30 8.25 0.57
N ILE A 326 14.34 9.58 0.43
CA ILE A 326 14.64 10.50 1.53
C ILE A 326 13.60 10.38 2.65
N ILE A 327 12.32 10.45 2.30
CA ILE A 327 11.21 10.45 3.29
C ILE A 327 11.15 9.15 4.07
N ASN A 328 11.39 8.03 3.41
CA ASN A 328 11.30 6.71 4.03
C ASN A 328 12.61 6.25 4.69
N GLY A 329 13.74 6.89 4.42
CA GLY A 329 15.05 6.38 4.81
C GLY A 329 15.30 5.00 4.18
N VAL A 330 15.01 4.85 2.89
CA VAL A 330 15.15 3.56 2.17
C VAL A 330 16.57 3.05 2.28
N THR A 331 16.73 1.77 2.62
CA THR A 331 18.03 1.10 2.76
C THR A 331 18.45 0.39 1.48
N GLY A 332 17.48 -0.06 0.69
CA GLY A 332 17.67 -0.69 -0.60
C GLY A 332 16.37 -0.78 -1.38
N LEU A 333 16.47 -0.92 -2.69
CA LEU A 333 15.32 -1.00 -3.59
C LEU A 333 15.02 -2.45 -3.99
N CYS A 334 13.75 -2.70 -4.24
CA CYS A 334 13.28 -3.85 -5.01
C CYS A 334 12.65 -3.32 -6.30
N ILE A 335 13.24 -3.65 -7.45
CA ILE A 335 12.66 -3.30 -8.76
C ILE A 335 11.71 -4.40 -9.21
N THR A 336 10.50 -4.02 -9.59
CA THR A 336 9.47 -4.96 -10.05
C THR A 336 9.05 -4.65 -11.50
N LYS A 337 8.43 -5.62 -12.17
CA LYS A 337 7.87 -5.43 -13.51
C LYS A 337 8.90 -5.03 -14.57
N LEU A 338 10.16 -5.44 -14.42
CA LEU A 338 11.22 -5.16 -15.40
C LEU A 338 10.89 -5.79 -16.76
N ASP A 339 10.31 -6.97 -16.76
CA ASP A 339 9.86 -7.75 -17.91
C ASP A 339 8.86 -7.03 -18.81
N VAL A 340 8.12 -6.09 -18.27
CA VAL A 340 7.15 -5.29 -19.04
C VAL A 340 7.84 -4.39 -20.05
N LEU A 341 9.08 -3.99 -19.79
CA LEU A 341 9.88 -3.13 -20.65
C LEU A 341 10.61 -3.89 -21.77
N ASP A 342 10.61 -5.24 -21.74
CA ASP A 342 11.26 -6.06 -22.79
C ASP A 342 10.71 -5.74 -24.18
N GLY A 343 11.61 -5.48 -25.11
CA GLY A 343 11.30 -5.20 -26.52
C GLY A 343 11.09 -3.71 -26.84
N LEU A 344 11.15 -2.81 -25.86
CA LEU A 344 11.21 -1.38 -26.15
C LEU A 344 12.59 -1.02 -26.70
N GLU A 345 12.62 -0.21 -27.77
CA GLU A 345 13.88 0.24 -28.40
C GLU A 345 14.61 1.26 -27.55
N GLU A 346 13.84 2.16 -26.91
CA GLU A 346 14.32 3.22 -26.02
C GLU A 346 13.52 3.26 -24.73
N LEU A 347 14.19 3.63 -23.66
CA LEU A 347 13.63 3.88 -22.34
C LEU A 347 13.99 5.29 -21.89
N LYS A 348 13.12 5.92 -21.12
CA LYS A 348 13.41 7.25 -20.56
C LYS A 348 13.34 7.21 -19.02
N LEU A 349 14.32 7.83 -18.40
CA LEU A 349 14.40 8.08 -16.96
C LEU A 349 14.16 9.57 -16.72
N CYS A 350 13.15 9.92 -15.94
CA CYS A 350 12.97 11.31 -15.53
C CYS A 350 13.96 11.63 -14.40
N THR A 351 14.94 12.47 -14.68
CA THR A 351 16.04 12.79 -13.76
C THR A 351 15.81 14.07 -12.96
N GLY A 352 14.79 14.84 -13.29
CA GLY A 352 14.41 16.11 -12.68
C GLY A 352 13.28 16.77 -13.45
N TYR A 353 12.95 17.99 -13.08
CA TYR A 353 11.91 18.79 -13.74
C TYR A 353 12.37 20.22 -14.00
N ILE A 354 11.72 20.85 -14.98
CA ILE A 354 11.67 22.32 -15.05
C ILE A 354 10.35 22.74 -14.38
N LEU A 355 10.45 23.54 -13.31
CA LEU A 355 9.33 24.15 -12.62
C LEU A 355 9.50 25.66 -12.67
N ASP A 356 8.54 26.36 -13.31
CA ASP A 356 8.56 27.81 -13.45
C ASP A 356 9.92 28.34 -14.00
N GLY A 357 10.49 27.63 -15.01
CA GLY A 357 11.76 27.96 -15.67
C GLY A 357 13.02 27.56 -14.89
N LYS A 358 12.90 26.91 -13.71
CA LYS A 358 14.04 26.46 -12.90
C LYS A 358 14.11 24.94 -12.84
N ARG A 359 15.32 24.41 -12.96
CA ARG A 359 15.57 22.98 -12.75
C ARG A 359 15.43 22.63 -11.27
N ILE A 360 14.71 21.56 -10.99
CA ILE A 360 14.62 20.91 -9.68
C ILE A 360 14.88 19.41 -9.83
N ASP A 361 15.54 18.80 -8.84
CA ASP A 361 15.97 17.40 -8.88
C ASP A 361 15.14 16.49 -7.95
N LEU A 362 14.12 17.05 -7.30
CA LEU A 362 13.17 16.34 -6.43
C LEU A 362 11.74 16.74 -6.77
N LEU A 363 10.81 15.80 -6.67
CA LEU A 363 9.38 16.08 -6.82
C LEU A 363 8.96 17.15 -5.79
N PRO A 364 8.30 18.24 -6.20
CA PRO A 364 7.81 19.25 -5.25
C PRO A 364 6.66 18.69 -4.39
N MET A 365 6.31 19.42 -3.33
CA MET A 365 5.17 19.09 -2.48
C MET A 365 3.91 19.76 -3.02
N GLY A 366 2.80 18.99 -3.01
CA GLY A 366 1.51 19.51 -3.48
C GLY A 366 1.26 19.32 -4.98
N SER A 367 0.00 19.05 -5.30
CA SER A 367 -0.40 18.71 -6.68
C SER A 367 -0.28 19.88 -7.66
N GLU A 368 -0.44 21.11 -7.20
CA GLU A 368 -0.39 22.30 -8.05
C GLU A 368 0.99 22.51 -8.67
N GLU A 369 2.05 22.39 -7.87
CA GLU A 369 3.42 22.48 -8.36
C GLU A 369 3.77 21.29 -9.23
N VAL A 370 3.39 20.09 -8.82
CA VAL A 370 3.63 18.85 -9.60
C VAL A 370 2.96 18.92 -10.97
N THR A 371 1.79 19.56 -11.08
CA THR A 371 1.08 19.75 -12.37
C THR A 371 1.86 20.63 -13.34
N ARG A 372 2.65 21.60 -12.83
CA ARG A 372 3.48 22.49 -13.65
C ARG A 372 4.87 21.94 -13.97
N CYS A 373 5.22 20.77 -13.39
CA CYS A 373 6.51 20.14 -13.64
C CYS A 373 6.62 19.62 -15.08
N GLU A 374 7.62 20.09 -15.82
CA GLU A 374 8.01 19.56 -17.11
C GLU A 374 9.16 18.56 -16.92
N PRO A 375 8.99 17.27 -17.23
CA PRO A 375 10.00 16.25 -16.93
C PRO A 375 11.24 16.40 -17.82
N ILE A 376 12.41 16.28 -17.22
CA ILE A 376 13.71 16.20 -17.89
C ILE A 376 14.08 14.74 -18.01
N TYR A 377 14.25 14.26 -19.24
CA TYR A 377 14.54 12.86 -19.49
C TYR A 377 16.00 12.62 -19.90
N GLU A 378 16.54 11.53 -19.38
CA GLU A 378 17.70 10.83 -19.93
C GLU A 378 17.18 9.63 -20.74
N THR A 379 17.60 9.52 -22.02
CA THR A 379 17.22 8.40 -22.88
C THR A 379 18.26 7.30 -22.77
N MET A 380 17.81 6.07 -22.59
CA MET A 380 18.63 4.87 -22.55
C MET A 380 18.21 3.92 -23.66
N LYS A 381 19.16 3.13 -24.14
CA LYS A 381 18.89 2.05 -25.10
C LYS A 381 18.07 0.95 -24.39
N GLY A 382 17.01 0.51 -25.03
CA GLY A 382 16.25 -0.66 -24.60
C GLY A 382 16.93 -1.97 -24.97
N TRP A 383 16.27 -3.08 -24.72
CA TRP A 383 16.81 -4.43 -24.97
C TRP A 383 15.84 -5.29 -25.77
N SER A 384 16.39 -6.10 -26.67
CA SER A 384 15.62 -7.04 -27.49
C SER A 384 15.46 -8.42 -26.88
N GLY A 385 16.25 -8.74 -25.84
CA GLY A 385 16.14 -9.98 -25.07
C GLY A 385 14.98 -9.96 -24.07
N THR A 386 14.83 -11.03 -23.32
CA THR A 386 13.83 -11.10 -22.23
C THR A 386 14.50 -11.02 -20.88
N THR A 387 13.85 -10.30 -19.96
CA THR A 387 14.18 -10.31 -18.53
C THR A 387 13.23 -11.21 -17.75
N PHE A 388 12.13 -11.66 -18.39
CA PHE A 388 11.14 -12.53 -17.76
C PHE A 388 11.74 -13.85 -17.28
N GLY A 389 11.51 -14.17 -16.02
CA GLY A 389 11.95 -15.42 -15.41
C GLY A 389 13.47 -15.50 -15.12
N ALA A 390 14.24 -14.43 -15.34
CA ALA A 390 15.66 -14.40 -15.00
C ALA A 390 15.87 -14.57 -13.49
N GLN A 391 16.75 -15.48 -13.08
CA GLN A 391 17.06 -15.83 -11.69
C GLN A 391 18.45 -15.38 -11.25
N SER A 392 19.24 -14.81 -12.15
CA SER A 392 20.57 -14.28 -11.83
C SER A 392 20.83 -12.97 -12.56
N TRP A 393 21.71 -12.15 -11.99
CA TRP A 393 22.12 -10.87 -12.57
C TRP A 393 22.72 -11.05 -13.98
N ASP A 394 23.50 -12.10 -14.19
CA ASP A 394 24.18 -12.35 -15.47
C ASP A 394 23.23 -12.85 -16.56
N ALA A 395 22.05 -13.36 -16.19
CA ALA A 395 21.00 -13.73 -17.14
C ALA A 395 20.26 -12.53 -17.74
N LEU A 396 20.40 -11.34 -17.14
CA LEU A 396 19.79 -10.12 -17.66
C LEU A 396 20.54 -9.60 -18.91
N PRO A 397 19.83 -9.09 -19.93
CA PRO A 397 20.45 -8.36 -21.03
C PRO A 397 21.36 -7.22 -20.53
N GLN A 398 22.41 -6.92 -21.29
CA GLN A 398 23.40 -5.89 -20.91
C GLN A 398 22.73 -4.51 -20.71
N GLU A 399 21.83 -4.14 -21.61
CA GLU A 399 21.09 -2.88 -21.53
C GLU A 399 20.14 -2.83 -20.33
N ALA A 400 19.52 -3.96 -19.96
CA ALA A 400 18.71 -4.04 -18.75
C ALA A 400 19.55 -3.85 -17.48
N ARG A 401 20.74 -4.43 -17.43
CA ARG A 401 21.73 -4.19 -16.35
C ARG A 401 22.16 -2.73 -16.31
N ALA A 402 22.43 -2.13 -17.47
CA ALA A 402 22.78 -0.71 -17.56
C ALA A 402 21.65 0.20 -17.03
N TYR A 403 20.40 -0.12 -17.37
CA TYR A 403 19.22 0.58 -16.84
C TYR A 403 19.14 0.52 -15.31
N LEU A 404 19.32 -0.67 -14.73
CA LEU A 404 19.31 -0.86 -13.28
C LEU A 404 20.49 -0.14 -12.60
N HIS A 405 21.69 -0.21 -13.15
CA HIS A 405 22.83 0.53 -12.64
C HIS A 405 22.61 2.05 -12.69
N ARG A 406 21.99 2.54 -13.77
CA ARG A 406 21.72 3.97 -13.87
C ARG A 406 20.75 4.46 -12.82
N ILE A 407 19.76 3.64 -12.44
CA ILE A 407 18.87 3.93 -11.30
C ILE A 407 19.67 4.01 -10.00
N GLU A 408 20.57 3.04 -9.74
CA GLU A 408 21.45 3.04 -8.55
C GLU A 408 22.32 4.29 -8.48
N GLU A 409 22.94 4.69 -9.60
CA GLU A 409 23.80 5.88 -9.69
C GLU A 409 23.03 7.18 -9.40
N ILE A 410 21.88 7.38 -10.05
CA ILE A 410 21.10 8.62 -9.92
C ILE A 410 20.45 8.72 -8.54
N CYS A 411 19.99 7.60 -7.99
CA CYS A 411 19.30 7.57 -6.70
C CYS A 411 20.23 7.36 -5.51
N GLU A 412 21.52 7.05 -5.74
CA GLU A 412 22.54 6.80 -4.72
C GLU A 412 22.11 5.71 -3.70
N ILE A 413 21.38 4.69 -4.18
CA ILE A 413 20.84 3.62 -3.37
C ILE A 413 20.99 2.26 -4.09
N PRO A 414 21.36 1.16 -3.42
CA PRO A 414 21.48 -0.13 -4.07
C PRO A 414 20.13 -0.74 -4.41
N ILE A 415 20.05 -1.45 -5.50
CA ILE A 415 18.96 -2.37 -5.85
C ILE A 415 19.32 -3.74 -5.29
N ASP A 416 18.63 -4.16 -4.25
CA ASP A 416 18.89 -5.40 -3.53
C ASP A 416 18.14 -6.60 -4.09
N VAL A 417 16.95 -6.33 -4.66
CA VAL A 417 16.05 -7.35 -5.19
C VAL A 417 15.52 -6.91 -6.55
N ILE A 418 15.41 -7.84 -7.50
CA ILE A 418 14.80 -7.59 -8.80
C ILE A 418 13.77 -8.69 -9.05
N SER A 419 12.50 -8.31 -9.21
CA SER A 419 11.42 -9.21 -9.55
C SER A 419 11.24 -9.23 -11.07
N THR A 420 11.48 -10.37 -11.68
CA THR A 420 11.52 -10.60 -13.12
C THR A 420 10.26 -11.30 -13.67
N GLY A 421 9.30 -11.61 -12.81
CA GLY A 421 8.02 -12.21 -13.17
C GLY A 421 7.10 -12.37 -11.96
N PRO A 422 5.91 -12.98 -12.12
CA PRO A 422 4.91 -13.11 -11.06
C PRO A 422 5.25 -14.18 -10.01
N GLU A 423 6.00 -15.25 -10.40
CA GLU A 423 6.31 -16.36 -9.52
C GLU A 423 7.43 -16.00 -8.53
N ARG A 424 7.47 -16.70 -7.39
CA ARG A 424 8.46 -16.48 -6.34
C ARG A 424 9.88 -16.58 -6.83
N ASP A 425 10.17 -17.65 -7.57
CA ASP A 425 11.52 -18.00 -8.04
C ASP A 425 12.00 -17.05 -9.14
N GLU A 426 11.10 -16.26 -9.72
CA GLU A 426 11.41 -15.22 -10.70
C GLU A 426 11.87 -13.95 -9.99
N THR A 427 12.92 -14.12 -9.16
CA THR A 427 13.47 -13.05 -8.33
C THR A 427 15.00 -13.17 -8.26
N ILE A 428 15.69 -12.10 -8.59
CA ILE A 428 17.15 -11.97 -8.44
C ILE A 428 17.43 -11.30 -7.10
N LEU A 429 18.17 -12.00 -6.24
CA LEU A 429 18.61 -11.48 -4.95
C LEU A 429 20.07 -11.04 -5.04
N ARG A 430 20.37 -9.78 -4.81
CA ARG A 430 21.72 -9.22 -4.72
C ARG A 430 22.16 -9.02 -3.26
N ARG A 431 21.23 -8.60 -2.39
CA ARG A 431 21.46 -8.47 -0.94
C ARG A 431 20.17 -8.77 -0.20
N HIS A 432 20.25 -9.65 0.81
CA HIS A 432 19.06 -10.03 1.56
C HIS A 432 18.68 -8.99 2.62
N PRO A 433 17.42 -8.46 2.64
CA PRO A 433 16.98 -7.43 3.59
C PRO A 433 17.12 -7.83 5.06
N PHE A 434 16.95 -9.09 5.40
CA PHE A 434 17.18 -9.61 6.75
C PHE A 434 18.66 -9.87 7.08
N GLY A 435 19.58 -9.69 6.13
CA GLY A 435 21.02 -9.80 6.38
C GLY A 435 21.49 -11.24 6.62
N ALA A 436 20.88 -12.18 5.90
CA ALA A 436 21.32 -13.59 5.87
C ALA A 436 22.48 -13.78 4.89
#